data_de48b81f4738c988689dc7625185cbd3
#
_entry.id   de48b81f4738c988689dc7625185cbd3
#
_cell.length_a   1.000
_cell.length_b   1.000
_cell.length_c   1.000
_cell.angle_alpha   90.00
_cell.angle_beta   90.00
_cell.angle_gamma   90.00
#
_symmetry.space_group_name_H-M   'P 1'
#
loop_
_entity.id
_entity.type
_entity.pdbx_description
1 polymer ?
#
loop_
_entity_poly.entity_id
_entity_poly.type
_entity_poly.pdbx_seq_one_letter_code
_entity_poly.pdbx_strand_id
1 'polypeptide(L)'
;MPSLTVRSAPSGPKIHVKNYSSFRGVDFSSDPSKVDDRRSPWAPNLISDAGGFPEKRLGWRTIHHFDGPVHGIFFFKNESGDYRLCHAGDKLWLLGGETPQLLRSNLYQGRSRAFPMGGKLWILTGGQYLAFDGAAVRDASDLAYVPITTVPSSTTERVSYQPVNLLTPKRQNLFIGDGETKSFSLDSEADPGGEVRAWIDGTETSGVTASGTTVTFAQAPAAAVPAGTPNVRVQFEHTAEGAAERITGCTCCALYAGRVFLSGNPDYPGVDWHSEIDVSDADSAAYIPDTSYAQVGSDDSQIMGYLRAGEALAIIKEDNEQDASVFLRTVQHLDSGDLFPVEQGVSGGGAVSRHCFASLVDDPLFLSRNGVYALASQVVTLERTLQQRSGFVDARLCREQDLD
;
A
#
# COMPACT_ATOMS: atom_id res chain seq x y z
N MET A 1 18.80 -90.05 -37.52
CA MET A 1 17.57 -89.58 -36.87
C MET A 1 17.50 -88.02 -37.16
N PRO A 2 16.50 -87.48 -37.81
CA PRO A 2 16.40 -86.07 -38.00
C PRO A 2 16.07 -85.40 -36.67
N SER A 3 16.81 -84.39 -36.31
CA SER A 3 16.57 -83.54 -35.11
C SER A 3 15.28 -82.69 -35.30
N LEU A 4 14.29 -82.93 -34.51
CA LEU A 4 13.12 -82.06 -34.43
C LEU A 4 13.51 -80.74 -33.77
N THR A 5 13.59 -79.68 -34.57
CA THR A 5 13.75 -78.31 -34.07
C THR A 5 12.36 -77.86 -33.59
N VAL A 6 12.16 -77.84 -32.29
CA VAL A 6 10.94 -77.25 -31.67
C VAL A 6 11.07 -75.75 -31.84
N ARG A 7 10.30 -75.15 -32.71
CA ARG A 7 10.13 -73.72 -32.78
C ARG A 7 9.22 -73.30 -31.63
N SER A 8 9.77 -72.56 -30.66
CA SER A 8 8.96 -71.88 -29.64
C SER A 8 7.94 -70.97 -30.31
N ALA A 9 6.72 -70.98 -29.85
CA ALA A 9 5.71 -70.04 -30.32
C ALA A 9 6.21 -68.58 -30.06
N PRO A 10 5.98 -67.65 -30.99
CA PRO A 10 6.35 -66.27 -30.76
C PRO A 10 5.66 -65.76 -29.49
N SER A 11 6.44 -65.17 -28.60
CA SER A 11 5.87 -64.56 -27.41
C SER A 11 4.82 -63.51 -27.82
N GLY A 12 3.64 -63.59 -27.22
CA GLY A 12 2.58 -62.61 -27.48
C GLY A 12 3.06 -61.15 -27.25
N PRO A 13 2.39 -60.19 -27.83
CA PRO A 13 2.79 -58.80 -27.67
C PRO A 13 2.84 -58.42 -26.20
N LYS A 14 3.95 -57.83 -25.77
CA LYS A 14 4.06 -57.30 -24.42
C LYS A 14 3.17 -56.09 -24.27
N ILE A 15 2.15 -56.19 -23.39
CA ILE A 15 1.29 -55.07 -23.05
C ILE A 15 1.97 -54.29 -21.94
N HIS A 16 2.26 -53.04 -22.22
CA HIS A 16 2.74 -52.09 -21.20
C HIS A 16 1.57 -51.28 -20.73
N VAL A 17 1.21 -51.43 -19.45
CA VAL A 17 0.15 -50.64 -18.81
C VAL A 17 0.82 -49.52 -18.05
N LYS A 18 0.49 -48.28 -18.32
CA LYS A 18 0.98 -47.08 -17.64
C LYS A 18 -0.21 -46.42 -16.93
N ASN A 19 -0.17 -46.33 -15.62
CA ASN A 19 -1.21 -45.68 -14.83
C ASN A 19 -0.80 -44.23 -14.47
N TYR A 20 -1.65 -43.29 -14.81
CA TYR A 20 -1.52 -41.89 -14.40
C TYR A 20 -2.49 -41.67 -13.24
N SER A 21 -1.98 -41.62 -12.02
CA SER A 21 -2.80 -41.50 -10.80
C SER A 21 -2.83 -40.07 -10.25
N SER A 22 -2.01 -39.18 -10.77
CA SER A 22 -1.98 -37.78 -10.37
C SER A 22 -1.41 -36.90 -11.48
N PHE A 23 -1.88 -35.67 -11.55
CA PHE A 23 -1.36 -34.64 -12.44
C PHE A 23 -0.69 -33.54 -11.59
N ARG A 24 0.59 -33.25 -11.86
CA ARG A 24 1.40 -32.27 -11.12
C ARG A 24 1.63 -30.98 -11.92
N GLY A 25 0.77 -30.70 -12.89
CA GLY A 25 0.84 -29.49 -13.69
C GLY A 25 1.77 -29.61 -14.90
N VAL A 26 2.33 -28.50 -15.30
CA VAL A 26 3.19 -28.39 -16.47
C VAL A 26 4.67 -28.38 -16.10
N ASP A 27 5.50 -28.72 -17.08
CA ASP A 27 6.96 -28.52 -17.04
C ASP A 27 7.41 -27.98 -18.40
N PHE A 28 7.73 -26.68 -18.43
CA PHE A 28 8.23 -25.98 -19.62
C PHE A 28 9.75 -25.80 -19.59
N SER A 29 10.41 -26.20 -18.49
CA SER A 29 11.83 -26.04 -18.29
C SER A 29 12.63 -27.27 -18.70
N SER A 30 12.01 -28.44 -18.67
CA SER A 30 12.64 -29.69 -19.12
C SER A 30 12.43 -29.94 -20.60
N ASP A 31 13.35 -30.73 -21.21
CA ASP A 31 13.13 -31.26 -22.56
C ASP A 31 11.82 -32.06 -22.58
N PRO A 32 10.93 -31.84 -23.57
CA PRO A 32 9.63 -32.52 -23.64
C PRO A 32 9.70 -34.06 -23.56
N SER A 33 10.81 -34.66 -24.01
CA SER A 33 11.05 -36.09 -23.95
C SER A 33 11.46 -36.61 -22.55
N LYS A 34 11.82 -35.70 -21.65
CA LYS A 34 12.31 -35.99 -20.30
C LYS A 34 11.37 -35.52 -19.18
N VAL A 35 10.25 -34.93 -19.56
CA VAL A 35 9.23 -34.48 -18.58
C VAL A 35 8.71 -35.68 -17.79
N ASP A 36 8.60 -35.51 -16.44
CA ASP A 36 8.01 -36.52 -15.54
C ASP A 36 6.61 -36.92 -16.05
N ASP A 37 6.31 -38.20 -16.03
CA ASP A 37 5.02 -38.77 -16.47
C ASP A 37 3.78 -38.15 -15.79
N ARG A 38 3.95 -37.53 -14.64
CA ARG A 38 2.90 -36.82 -13.89
C ARG A 38 2.77 -35.35 -14.27
N ARG A 39 3.62 -34.87 -15.19
CA ARG A 39 3.61 -33.49 -15.71
C ARG A 39 3.40 -33.49 -17.22
N SER A 40 2.96 -32.37 -17.75
CA SER A 40 2.79 -32.19 -19.18
C SER A 40 3.72 -31.09 -19.71
N PRO A 41 4.39 -31.29 -20.83
CA PRO A 41 5.10 -30.20 -21.50
C PRO A 41 4.13 -29.17 -22.14
N TRP A 42 2.85 -29.50 -22.25
CA TRP A 42 1.81 -28.66 -22.82
C TRP A 42 0.42 -29.00 -22.29
N ALA A 43 -0.22 -28.10 -21.55
CA ALA A 43 -1.56 -28.31 -21.00
C ALA A 43 -2.41 -27.01 -21.01
N PRO A 44 -2.73 -26.46 -22.20
CA PRO A 44 -3.47 -25.20 -22.30
C PRO A 44 -4.90 -25.39 -21.80
N ASN A 45 -5.40 -24.40 -21.04
CA ASN A 45 -6.75 -24.38 -20.47
C ASN A 45 -7.10 -25.57 -19.54
N LEU A 46 -6.10 -26.25 -18.99
CA LEU A 46 -6.28 -27.22 -17.94
C LEU A 46 -5.88 -26.62 -16.59
N ILE A 47 -6.66 -26.93 -15.58
CA ILE A 47 -6.39 -26.67 -14.17
C ILE A 47 -6.37 -27.99 -13.42
N SER A 48 -5.83 -27.99 -12.21
CA SER A 48 -5.88 -29.16 -11.34
C SER A 48 -6.97 -28.95 -10.30
N ASP A 49 -7.80 -29.96 -10.11
CA ASP A 49 -8.77 -29.98 -9.02
C ASP A 49 -8.09 -30.26 -7.66
N ALA A 50 -8.85 -30.27 -6.59
CA ALA A 50 -8.35 -30.55 -5.24
C ALA A 50 -7.76 -31.98 -5.10
N GLY A 51 -8.14 -32.91 -5.98
CA GLY A 51 -7.64 -34.26 -6.03
C GLY A 51 -6.39 -34.45 -6.89
N GLY A 52 -5.91 -33.38 -7.53
CA GLY A 52 -4.76 -33.38 -8.42
C GLY A 52 -5.05 -33.95 -9.82
N PHE A 53 -6.30 -34.05 -10.23
CA PHE A 53 -6.68 -34.44 -11.58
C PHE A 53 -6.82 -33.21 -12.49
N PRO A 54 -6.41 -33.34 -13.76
CA PRO A 54 -6.57 -32.24 -14.71
C PRO A 54 -8.05 -32.12 -15.12
N GLU A 55 -8.56 -30.90 -15.02
CA GLU A 55 -9.88 -30.55 -15.52
C GLU A 55 -9.82 -29.34 -16.46
N LYS A 56 -10.80 -29.20 -17.31
CA LYS A 56 -10.89 -28.07 -18.20
C LYS A 56 -11.30 -26.82 -17.42
N ARG A 57 -10.53 -25.77 -17.56
CA ARG A 57 -10.86 -24.44 -17.04
C ARG A 57 -12.27 -24.02 -17.50
N LEU A 58 -13.05 -23.46 -16.60
CA LEU A 58 -14.33 -22.85 -16.93
C LEU A 58 -14.17 -21.67 -17.90
N GLY A 59 -15.21 -21.40 -18.67
CA GLY A 59 -15.28 -20.22 -19.52
C GLY A 59 -15.42 -18.92 -18.70
N TRP A 60 -15.47 -17.83 -19.39
CA TRP A 60 -15.73 -16.51 -18.83
C TRP A 60 -16.84 -15.81 -19.63
N ARG A 61 -17.45 -14.82 -19.00
CA ARG A 61 -18.40 -13.92 -19.68
C ARG A 61 -18.07 -12.47 -19.25
N THR A 62 -18.30 -11.56 -20.17
CA THR A 62 -18.25 -10.13 -19.85
C THR A 62 -19.42 -9.79 -18.94
N ILE A 63 -19.14 -9.08 -17.84
CA ILE A 63 -20.16 -8.60 -16.91
C ILE A 63 -20.48 -7.14 -17.22
N HIS A 64 -19.44 -6.31 -17.34
CA HIS A 64 -19.56 -4.90 -17.69
C HIS A 64 -18.53 -4.53 -18.74
N HIS A 65 -18.82 -3.48 -19.50
CA HIS A 65 -17.92 -2.86 -20.46
C HIS A 65 -17.73 -1.39 -20.06
N PHE A 66 -16.48 -0.92 -20.04
CA PHE A 66 -16.13 0.45 -19.71
C PHE A 66 -15.35 1.08 -20.86
N ASP A 67 -15.48 2.41 -21.00
CA ASP A 67 -14.64 3.20 -21.90
C ASP A 67 -13.27 3.40 -21.25
N GLY A 68 -12.29 2.65 -21.69
CA GLY A 68 -10.92 2.72 -21.18
C GLY A 68 -10.46 1.48 -20.40
N PRO A 69 -9.18 1.40 -20.08
CA PRO A 69 -8.58 0.28 -19.36
C PRO A 69 -9.07 0.21 -17.91
N VAL A 70 -9.16 -1.01 -17.38
CA VAL A 70 -9.44 -1.23 -15.96
C VAL A 70 -8.13 -1.11 -15.19
N HIS A 71 -8.06 -0.12 -14.31
CA HIS A 71 -6.91 0.20 -13.47
C HIS A 71 -6.94 -0.50 -12.11
N GLY A 72 -8.12 -0.87 -11.62
CA GLY A 72 -8.28 -1.59 -10.37
C GLY A 72 -9.71 -2.08 -10.14
N ILE A 73 -9.83 -3.21 -9.44
CA ILE A 73 -11.08 -3.75 -8.95
C ILE A 73 -10.92 -3.99 -7.47
N PHE A 74 -11.84 -3.46 -6.67
CA PHE A 74 -11.75 -3.49 -5.22
C PHE A 74 -13.00 -4.10 -4.61
N PHE A 75 -12.78 -4.91 -3.60
CA PHE A 75 -13.84 -5.46 -2.76
C PHE A 75 -13.71 -4.83 -1.38
N PHE A 76 -14.78 -4.27 -0.90
CA PHE A 76 -14.82 -3.59 0.38
C PHE A 76 -16.08 -3.98 1.14
N LYS A 77 -15.92 -4.17 2.44
CA LYS A 77 -17.00 -4.45 3.36
C LYS A 77 -16.87 -3.57 4.59
N ASN A 78 -17.98 -2.94 4.96
CA ASN A 78 -18.12 -2.22 6.22
C ASN A 78 -19.47 -2.57 6.87
N GLU A 79 -19.83 -1.88 7.93
CA GLU A 79 -21.11 -2.07 8.64
C GLU A 79 -22.34 -1.80 7.76
N SER A 80 -22.20 -0.96 6.73
CA SER A 80 -23.29 -0.56 5.84
C SER A 80 -23.51 -1.53 4.68
N GLY A 81 -22.53 -2.38 4.34
CA GLY A 81 -22.67 -3.37 3.27
C GLY A 81 -21.40 -3.86 2.62
N ASP A 82 -21.59 -4.63 1.58
CA ASP A 82 -20.55 -5.20 0.72
C ASP A 82 -20.50 -4.42 -0.62
N TYR A 83 -19.36 -3.90 -0.97
CA TYR A 83 -19.16 -3.04 -2.13
C TYR A 83 -18.14 -3.64 -3.09
N ARG A 84 -18.39 -3.44 -4.38
CA ARG A 84 -17.43 -3.75 -5.44
C ARG A 84 -17.20 -2.49 -6.24
N LEU A 85 -15.96 -2.04 -6.29
CA LEU A 85 -15.59 -0.84 -7.02
C LEU A 85 -14.70 -1.20 -8.21
N CYS A 86 -14.81 -0.42 -9.28
CA CYS A 86 -13.98 -0.56 -10.45
C CYS A 86 -13.45 0.82 -10.86
N HIS A 87 -12.13 0.97 -10.90
CA HIS A 87 -11.48 2.11 -11.52
C HIS A 87 -11.21 1.76 -12.98
N ALA A 88 -11.90 2.45 -13.90
CA ALA A 88 -11.77 2.24 -15.34
C ALA A 88 -11.68 3.59 -16.06
N GLY A 89 -10.65 3.76 -16.90
CA GLY A 89 -10.30 5.04 -17.48
C GLY A 89 -10.04 6.10 -16.40
N ASP A 90 -10.73 7.22 -16.49
CA ASP A 90 -10.68 8.32 -15.51
C ASP A 90 -11.81 8.29 -14.48
N LYS A 91 -12.49 7.13 -14.31
CA LYS A 91 -13.72 7.04 -13.53
C LYS A 91 -13.68 5.89 -12.51
N LEU A 92 -14.28 6.15 -11.34
CA LEU A 92 -14.54 5.13 -10.32
C LEU A 92 -16.03 4.77 -10.33
N TRP A 93 -16.30 3.50 -10.42
CA TRP A 93 -17.63 2.93 -10.53
C TRP A 93 -17.95 2.01 -9.34
N LEU A 94 -19.18 2.05 -8.87
CA LEU A 94 -19.75 1.06 -7.96
C LEU A 94 -20.46 0.00 -8.78
N LEU A 95 -20.08 -1.27 -8.58
CA LEU A 95 -20.65 -2.44 -9.24
C LEU A 95 -21.61 -3.13 -8.27
N GLY A 96 -22.89 -3.04 -8.50
CA GLY A 96 -23.87 -3.67 -7.59
C GLY A 96 -25.20 -4.03 -8.24
N GLY A 97 -25.44 -3.54 -9.44
CA GLY A 97 -26.67 -3.75 -10.21
C GLY A 97 -26.38 -4.14 -11.65
N GLU A 98 -27.42 -4.13 -12.48
CA GLU A 98 -27.27 -4.32 -13.93
C GLU A 98 -26.43 -3.22 -14.58
N THR A 99 -26.50 -2.01 -14.04
CA THR A 99 -25.76 -0.85 -14.53
C THR A 99 -24.80 -0.34 -13.45
N PRO A 100 -23.49 -0.16 -13.75
CA PRO A 100 -22.54 0.46 -12.82
C PRO A 100 -22.95 1.89 -12.47
N GLN A 101 -22.83 2.27 -11.21
CA GLN A 101 -23.04 3.63 -10.74
C GLN A 101 -21.72 4.41 -10.75
N LEU A 102 -21.69 5.57 -11.39
CA LEU A 102 -20.55 6.47 -11.35
C LEU A 102 -20.44 7.11 -9.95
N LEU A 103 -19.29 6.92 -9.31
CA LEU A 103 -18.97 7.54 -8.01
C LEU A 103 -18.13 8.80 -8.17
N ARG A 104 -17.13 8.79 -9.03
CA ARG A 104 -16.21 9.90 -9.26
C ARG A 104 -15.63 9.87 -10.66
N SER A 105 -15.33 11.04 -11.22
CA SER A 105 -14.64 11.22 -12.50
C SER A 105 -13.37 12.05 -12.31
N ASN A 106 -12.62 12.23 -13.40
CA ASN A 106 -11.35 12.96 -13.44
C ASN A 106 -10.27 12.33 -12.54
N LEU A 107 -10.21 11.01 -12.51
CA LEU A 107 -9.16 10.28 -11.82
C LEU A 107 -7.91 10.17 -12.68
N TYR A 108 -6.76 10.10 -12.01
CA TYR A 108 -5.50 9.79 -12.68
C TYR A 108 -5.58 8.40 -13.31
N GLN A 109 -5.24 8.30 -14.59
CA GLN A 109 -5.35 7.08 -15.38
C GLN A 109 -4.10 6.18 -15.20
N GLY A 110 -3.91 5.71 -14.00
CA GLY A 110 -2.86 4.77 -13.64
C GLY A 110 -3.43 3.60 -12.84
N ARG A 111 -2.68 2.50 -12.78
CA ARG A 111 -3.08 1.38 -11.93
C ARG A 111 -3.25 1.83 -10.49
N SER A 112 -4.38 1.51 -9.92
CA SER A 112 -4.76 1.90 -8.57
C SER A 112 -4.67 0.74 -7.60
N ARG A 113 -4.40 1.07 -6.33
CA ARG A 113 -4.42 0.15 -5.19
C ARG A 113 -5.33 0.67 -4.12
N ALA A 114 -5.84 -0.24 -3.32
CA ALA A 114 -6.70 0.14 -2.22
C ALA A 114 -6.43 -0.71 -0.98
N PHE A 115 -6.75 -0.16 0.18
CA PHE A 115 -6.69 -0.85 1.46
C PHE A 115 -7.84 -0.39 2.37
N PRO A 116 -8.40 -1.27 3.20
CA PRO A 116 -9.42 -0.91 4.17
C PRO A 116 -8.78 -0.42 5.47
N MET A 117 -9.26 0.70 6.01
CA MET A 117 -8.88 1.21 7.34
C MET A 117 -9.96 2.16 7.87
N GLY A 118 -10.28 2.10 9.16
CA GLY A 118 -11.25 3.00 9.81
C GLY A 118 -12.65 2.95 9.20
N GLY A 119 -13.13 1.78 8.77
CA GLY A 119 -14.45 1.63 8.13
C GLY A 119 -14.55 2.22 6.72
N LYS A 120 -13.45 2.66 6.12
CA LYS A 120 -13.34 3.23 4.78
C LYS A 120 -12.41 2.41 3.89
N LEU A 121 -12.63 2.49 2.58
CA LEU A 121 -11.69 2.02 1.58
C LEU A 121 -10.86 3.20 1.08
N TRP A 122 -9.58 3.16 1.31
CA TRP A 122 -8.61 4.14 0.84
C TRP A 122 -8.03 3.70 -0.50
N ILE A 123 -7.97 4.61 -1.47
CA ILE A 123 -7.59 4.30 -2.85
C ILE A 123 -6.46 5.23 -3.29
N LEU A 124 -5.37 4.64 -3.75
CA LEU A 124 -4.24 5.32 -4.38
C LEU A 124 -4.32 5.14 -5.89
N THR A 125 -4.31 6.23 -6.63
CA THR A 125 -4.31 6.18 -8.10
C THR A 125 -2.94 6.46 -8.71
N GLY A 126 -1.98 6.92 -7.91
CA GLY A 126 -0.69 7.42 -8.38
C GLY A 126 -0.69 8.92 -8.73
N GLY A 127 -1.80 9.59 -8.47
CA GLY A 127 -1.97 11.04 -8.61
C GLY A 127 -3.00 11.59 -7.63
N GLN A 128 -3.79 10.71 -7.00
CA GLN A 128 -4.78 11.06 -5.99
C GLN A 128 -4.80 10.03 -4.87
N TYR A 129 -5.13 10.48 -3.69
CA TYR A 129 -5.41 9.65 -2.53
C TYR A 129 -6.84 9.92 -2.08
N LEU A 130 -7.69 8.89 -2.14
CA LEU A 130 -9.13 9.00 -1.98
C LEU A 130 -9.62 8.08 -0.86
N ALA A 131 -10.78 8.38 -0.30
CA ALA A 131 -11.49 7.55 0.67
C ALA A 131 -12.94 7.35 0.23
N PHE A 132 -13.41 6.10 0.28
CA PHE A 132 -14.79 5.70 0.06
C PHE A 132 -15.36 5.15 1.37
N ASP A 133 -16.46 5.72 1.85
CA ASP A 133 -17.10 5.38 3.12
C ASP A 133 -18.32 4.44 2.99
N GLY A 134 -18.64 4.01 1.76
CA GLY A 134 -19.82 3.24 1.42
C GLY A 134 -20.91 4.08 0.75
N ALA A 135 -20.85 5.41 0.85
CA ALA A 135 -21.82 6.33 0.26
C ALA A 135 -21.15 7.29 -0.75
N ALA A 136 -20.03 7.88 -0.40
CA ALA A 136 -19.35 8.89 -1.19
C ALA A 136 -17.84 8.67 -1.26
N VAL A 137 -17.24 9.23 -2.33
CA VAL A 137 -15.78 9.28 -2.51
C VAL A 137 -15.32 10.71 -2.24
N ARG A 138 -14.36 10.86 -1.32
CA ARG A 138 -13.76 12.14 -0.94
C ARG A 138 -12.26 12.10 -1.15
N ASP A 139 -11.64 13.26 -1.30
CA ASP A 139 -10.19 13.35 -1.23
C ASP A 139 -9.71 13.11 0.21
N ALA A 140 -8.57 12.46 0.38
CA ALA A 140 -8.01 12.21 1.70
C ALA A 140 -7.70 13.51 2.45
N SER A 141 -7.39 14.59 1.72
CA SER A 141 -7.20 15.94 2.27
C SER A 141 -8.43 16.50 2.98
N ASP A 142 -9.64 16.15 2.51
CA ASP A 142 -10.89 16.59 3.15
C ASP A 142 -11.13 15.93 4.50
N LEU A 143 -10.50 14.77 4.72
CA LEU A 143 -10.58 13.97 5.95
C LEU A 143 -9.31 14.10 6.79
N ALA A 144 -8.35 14.89 6.32
CA ALA A 144 -7.04 14.98 6.93
C ALA A 144 -7.11 15.53 8.36
N TYR A 145 -6.43 14.85 9.27
CA TYR A 145 -6.23 15.35 10.61
C TYR A 145 -5.46 16.66 10.61
N VAL A 146 -5.95 17.65 11.35
CA VAL A 146 -5.28 18.95 11.51
C VAL A 146 -4.47 18.92 12.80
N PRO A 147 -3.13 18.84 12.72
CA PRO A 147 -2.28 18.68 13.89
C PRO A 147 -2.19 19.95 14.73
N ILE A 148 -2.02 19.78 16.02
CA ILE A 148 -1.61 20.85 16.93
C ILE A 148 -0.08 20.92 16.89
N THR A 149 0.45 21.85 16.12
CA THR A 149 1.90 21.92 15.87
C THR A 149 2.66 22.56 17.01
N THR A 150 2.02 23.48 17.76
CA THR A 150 2.62 24.09 18.94
C THR A 150 1.68 24.21 20.12
N VAL A 151 2.23 24.03 21.30
CA VAL A 151 1.54 24.26 22.59
C VAL A 151 2.32 25.29 23.41
N PRO A 152 1.66 26.14 24.20
CA PRO A 152 2.36 27.11 25.04
C PRO A 152 3.05 26.41 26.21
N SER A 153 4.30 26.79 26.48
CA SER A 153 5.02 26.45 27.71
C SER A 153 4.90 27.57 28.76
N SER A 154 4.59 28.79 28.32
CA SER A 154 4.26 29.96 29.14
C SER A 154 3.35 30.89 28.32
N THR A 155 2.99 32.05 28.85
CA THR A 155 2.22 33.07 28.10
C THR A 155 2.94 33.61 26.87
N THR A 156 4.28 33.53 26.84
CA THR A 156 5.11 34.07 25.77
C THR A 156 5.92 33.04 25.00
N GLU A 157 6.08 31.84 25.55
CA GLU A 157 6.87 30.76 24.96
C GLU A 157 6.04 29.58 24.55
N ARG A 158 6.47 28.88 23.51
CA ARG A 158 5.82 27.70 22.95
C ARG A 158 6.83 26.62 22.65
N VAL A 159 6.35 25.38 22.64
CA VAL A 159 7.13 24.20 22.23
C VAL A 159 6.41 23.49 21.09
N SER A 160 7.18 22.85 20.23
CA SER A 160 6.65 21.97 19.20
C SER A 160 5.95 20.77 19.84
N TYR A 161 4.81 20.35 19.27
CA TYR A 161 4.01 19.28 19.83
C TYR A 161 3.76 18.14 18.83
N GLN A 162 2.97 18.36 17.79
CA GLN A 162 2.72 17.37 16.74
C GLN A 162 3.41 17.80 15.45
N PRO A 163 3.96 16.84 14.67
CA PRO A 163 4.46 17.13 13.33
C PRO A 163 3.33 17.49 12.38
N VAL A 164 3.64 18.22 11.31
CA VAL A 164 2.67 18.63 10.31
C VAL A 164 2.17 17.42 9.51
N ASN A 165 0.93 17.48 9.07
CA ASN A 165 0.34 16.44 8.22
C ASN A 165 0.60 16.76 6.75
N LEU A 166 1.19 15.85 6.00
CA LEU A 166 1.46 16.02 4.57
C LEU A 166 0.20 16.14 3.71
N LEU A 167 -0.95 15.66 4.20
CA LEU A 167 -2.22 15.66 3.45
C LEU A 167 -2.97 17.00 3.48
N THR A 168 -2.60 17.94 4.35
CA THR A 168 -3.32 19.19 4.52
C THR A 168 -2.37 20.34 4.86
N PRO A 169 -2.58 21.55 4.32
CA PRO A 169 -1.86 22.74 4.74
C PRO A 169 -2.30 23.26 6.11
N LYS A 170 -3.42 22.74 6.64
CA LYS A 170 -4.00 23.19 7.91
C LYS A 170 -3.19 22.73 9.10
N ARG A 171 -3.01 23.63 10.06
CA ARG A 171 -2.36 23.35 11.34
C ARG A 171 -2.97 24.19 12.45
N GLN A 172 -2.72 23.82 13.68
CA GLN A 172 -3.26 24.48 14.86
C GLN A 172 -2.13 24.89 15.80
N ASN A 173 -2.23 26.11 16.32
CA ASN A 173 -1.40 26.59 17.42
C ASN A 173 -2.27 26.87 18.64
N LEU A 174 -1.79 26.49 19.81
CA LEU A 174 -2.42 26.81 21.10
C LEU A 174 -1.71 27.98 21.78
N PHE A 175 -2.49 28.81 22.48
CA PHE A 175 -1.99 29.95 23.22
C PHE A 175 -2.72 30.06 24.58
N ILE A 176 -2.13 30.85 25.47
CA ILE A 176 -2.72 31.23 26.76
C ILE A 176 -3.19 32.68 26.64
N GLY A 177 -4.47 32.93 26.76
CA GLY A 177 -5.03 34.28 26.84
C GLY A 177 -4.73 34.92 28.20
N ASP A 178 -4.45 36.23 28.18
CA ASP A 178 -4.19 37.04 29.38
C ASP A 178 -5.24 38.15 29.60
N GLY A 179 -6.19 38.29 28.69
CA GLY A 179 -7.22 39.35 28.70
C GLY A 179 -6.77 40.69 28.11
N GLU A 180 -5.51 40.84 27.75
CA GLU A 180 -4.90 42.12 27.27
C GLU A 180 -4.29 41.97 25.86
N THR A 181 -3.58 40.85 25.62
CA THR A 181 -2.86 40.59 24.37
C THR A 181 -3.84 40.25 23.24
N LYS A 182 -3.74 40.98 22.13
CA LYS A 182 -4.55 40.75 20.92
C LYS A 182 -3.83 40.01 19.80
N SER A 183 -2.51 40.02 19.82
CA SER A 183 -1.71 39.44 18.75
C SER A 183 -0.81 38.35 19.26
N PHE A 184 -0.81 37.21 18.54
CA PHE A 184 0.00 36.04 18.86
C PHE A 184 0.86 35.67 17.67
N SER A 185 2.03 35.09 17.94
CA SER A 185 2.94 34.66 16.90
C SER A 185 2.63 33.21 16.50
N LEU A 186 2.43 32.93 15.23
CA LEU A 186 2.28 31.59 14.67
C LEU A 186 3.63 30.88 14.52
N ASP A 187 3.62 29.55 14.41
CA ASP A 187 4.84 28.76 14.18
C ASP A 187 5.34 28.83 12.72
N SER A 188 4.46 29.24 11.82
CA SER A 188 4.75 29.37 10.40
C SER A 188 3.97 30.56 9.81
N GLU A 189 4.40 31.01 8.64
CA GLU A 189 3.72 32.08 7.91
C GLU A 189 2.35 31.55 7.39
N ALA A 190 1.29 32.27 7.73
CA ALA A 190 -0.05 31.95 7.21
C ALA A 190 -0.15 32.28 5.72
N ASP A 191 -0.79 31.43 4.95
CA ASP A 191 -1.00 31.63 3.52
C ASP A 191 -1.83 32.91 3.27
N PRO A 192 -1.44 33.75 2.31
CA PRO A 192 -2.21 34.95 1.96
C PRO A 192 -3.61 34.59 1.49
N GLY A 193 -4.64 35.01 2.24
CA GLY A 193 -6.04 34.68 1.94
C GLY A 193 -6.47 33.29 2.33
N GLY A 194 -5.62 32.53 3.02
CA GLY A 194 -5.96 31.22 3.60
C GLY A 194 -7.02 31.32 4.69
N GLU A 195 -7.70 30.21 4.96
CA GLU A 195 -8.71 30.14 6.01
C GLU A 195 -8.06 30.25 7.39
N VAL A 196 -8.55 31.18 8.20
CA VAL A 196 -8.14 31.34 9.60
C VAL A 196 -9.35 31.20 10.51
N ARG A 197 -9.27 30.27 11.44
CA ARG A 197 -10.33 30.01 12.46
C ARG A 197 -9.72 30.06 13.85
N ALA A 198 -10.45 30.56 14.80
CA ALA A 198 -10.00 30.59 16.19
C ALA A 198 -11.11 30.22 17.17
N TRP A 199 -10.72 29.63 18.26
CA TRP A 199 -11.58 29.26 19.38
C TRP A 199 -10.99 29.80 20.67
N ILE A 200 -11.88 30.35 21.52
CA ILE A 200 -11.55 30.76 22.88
C ILE A 200 -12.42 29.92 23.81
N ASP A 201 -11.81 29.24 24.77
CA ASP A 201 -12.49 28.30 25.68
C ASP A 201 -13.37 27.29 24.93
N GLY A 202 -12.91 26.80 23.77
CA GLY A 202 -13.63 25.84 22.92
C GLY A 202 -14.73 26.45 22.04
N THR A 203 -15.05 27.74 22.20
CA THR A 203 -16.06 28.44 21.39
C THR A 203 -15.42 29.17 20.23
N GLU A 204 -15.92 28.91 19.00
CA GLU A 204 -15.41 29.59 17.79
C GLU A 204 -15.70 31.10 17.87
N THR A 205 -14.69 31.89 17.55
CA THR A 205 -14.77 33.35 17.57
C THR A 205 -14.55 33.94 16.17
N SER A 206 -15.20 35.08 15.91
CA SER A 206 -15.02 35.83 14.68
C SER A 206 -14.09 37.04 14.87
N GLY A 207 -13.68 37.67 13.77
CA GLY A 207 -12.83 38.86 13.83
C GLY A 207 -11.36 38.52 14.13
N VAL A 208 -10.92 37.40 13.61
CA VAL A 208 -9.53 36.95 13.66
C VAL A 208 -8.94 37.06 12.26
N THR A 209 -7.73 37.62 12.17
CA THR A 209 -6.97 37.74 10.92
C THR A 209 -5.55 37.27 11.13
N ALA A 210 -4.95 36.63 10.12
CA ALA A 210 -3.53 36.31 10.11
C ALA A 210 -2.82 37.07 9.00
N SER A 211 -1.59 37.50 9.27
CA SER A 211 -0.72 38.13 8.29
C SER A 211 0.72 37.76 8.62
N GLY A 212 1.41 37.13 7.67
CA GLY A 212 2.72 36.54 7.93
C GLY A 212 2.65 35.57 9.10
N THR A 213 3.52 35.70 10.06
CA THR A 213 3.56 34.88 11.27
C THR A 213 2.73 35.43 12.44
N THR A 214 1.84 36.41 12.20
CA THR A 214 1.05 37.03 13.28
C THR A 214 -0.43 36.82 13.07
N VAL A 215 -1.11 36.32 14.11
CA VAL A 215 -2.57 36.28 14.20
C VAL A 215 -3.05 37.40 15.14
N THR A 216 -4.08 38.13 14.74
CA THR A 216 -4.62 39.28 15.49
C THR A 216 -6.12 39.09 15.70
N PHE A 217 -6.56 39.26 16.95
CA PHE A 217 -7.93 39.24 17.38
C PHE A 217 -8.49 40.67 17.47
N ALA A 218 -9.73 40.86 17.08
CA ALA A 218 -10.41 42.14 17.23
C ALA A 218 -10.53 42.56 18.71
N GLN A 219 -10.76 41.57 19.58
CA GLN A 219 -10.77 41.73 21.04
C GLN A 219 -9.77 40.76 21.67
N ALA A 220 -9.07 41.18 22.73
CA ALA A 220 -8.17 40.31 23.45
C ALA A 220 -8.89 39.08 23.99
N PRO A 221 -8.39 37.84 23.77
CA PRO A 221 -8.91 36.65 24.39
C PRO A 221 -8.90 36.76 25.91
N ALA A 222 -9.97 36.28 26.55
CA ALA A 222 -10.09 36.27 27.99
C ALA A 222 -8.90 35.56 28.66
N ALA A 223 -8.56 35.98 29.86
CA ALA A 223 -7.52 35.31 30.64
C ALA A 223 -7.91 33.86 30.91
N ALA A 224 -6.95 32.96 30.74
CA ALA A 224 -7.13 31.53 30.91
C ALA A 224 -7.53 31.14 32.34
N VAL A 225 -8.50 30.22 32.50
CA VAL A 225 -8.92 29.69 33.76
C VAL A 225 -8.94 28.15 33.69
N PRO A 226 -8.08 27.49 34.50
CA PRO A 226 -7.08 28.04 35.43
C PRO A 226 -5.94 28.73 34.70
N ALA A 227 -5.29 29.67 35.36
CA ALA A 227 -4.15 30.38 34.77
C ALA A 227 -3.06 29.40 34.32
N GLY A 228 -2.46 29.70 33.14
CA GLY A 228 -1.42 28.86 32.57
C GLY A 228 -1.92 27.68 31.72
N THR A 229 -3.23 27.48 31.58
CA THR A 229 -3.78 26.47 30.66
C THR A 229 -4.07 27.06 29.27
N PRO A 230 -3.84 26.30 28.18
CA PRO A 230 -4.20 26.77 26.85
C PRO A 230 -5.71 26.95 26.72
N ASN A 231 -6.17 28.16 26.41
CA ASN A 231 -7.56 28.46 26.18
C ASN A 231 -7.84 29.09 24.82
N VAL A 232 -6.80 29.42 24.06
CA VAL A 232 -6.92 29.96 22.71
C VAL A 232 -6.34 28.95 21.71
N ARG A 233 -7.13 28.56 20.71
CA ARG A 233 -6.72 27.70 19.60
C ARG A 233 -6.91 28.46 18.31
N VAL A 234 -5.88 28.49 17.49
CA VAL A 234 -5.89 29.10 16.17
C VAL A 234 -5.55 28.04 15.14
N GLN A 235 -6.42 27.89 14.15
CA GLN A 235 -6.17 27.08 12.95
C GLN A 235 -5.91 28.02 11.79
N PHE A 236 -4.89 27.73 11.01
CA PHE A 236 -4.52 28.47 9.82
C PHE A 236 -3.92 27.54 8.77
N GLU A 237 -3.75 28.05 7.54
CA GLU A 237 -3.14 27.30 6.45
C GLU A 237 -1.71 27.80 6.21
N HIS A 238 -0.81 26.85 5.99
CA HIS A 238 0.53 27.08 5.50
C HIS A 238 0.88 25.97 4.52
N THR A 239 0.85 26.30 3.24
CA THR A 239 1.13 25.35 2.16
C THR A 239 2.63 25.17 1.99
N ALA A 240 3.11 23.98 2.29
CA ALA A 240 4.45 23.54 1.90
C ALA A 240 4.38 22.96 0.49
N GLU A 241 5.11 23.56 -0.44
CA GLU A 241 5.13 23.13 -1.85
C GLU A 241 5.53 21.66 -1.97
N GLY A 242 4.78 20.90 -2.74
CA GLY A 242 5.03 19.47 -2.97
C GLY A 242 4.73 18.54 -1.80
N ALA A 243 4.17 19.03 -0.68
CA ALA A 243 3.94 18.19 0.49
C ALA A 243 2.90 17.09 0.24
N ALA A 244 1.74 17.43 -0.31
CA ALA A 244 0.67 16.49 -0.60
C ALA A 244 1.06 15.52 -1.74
N GLU A 245 1.82 15.99 -2.71
CA GLU A 245 2.29 15.22 -3.87
C GLU A 245 3.19 14.05 -3.46
N ARG A 246 3.90 14.15 -2.35
CA ARG A 246 4.67 13.04 -1.77
C ARG A 246 3.80 11.82 -1.53
N ILE A 247 2.56 12.03 -1.09
CA ILE A 247 1.62 10.96 -0.74
C ILE A 247 0.69 10.63 -1.89
N THR A 248 0.13 11.63 -2.59
CA THR A 248 -0.80 11.37 -3.69
C THR A 248 -0.14 10.69 -4.89
N GLY A 249 1.18 10.87 -5.08
CA GLY A 249 1.99 10.18 -6.07
C GLY A 249 2.34 8.73 -5.72
N CYS A 250 2.04 8.26 -4.50
CA CYS A 250 2.32 6.89 -4.10
C CYS A 250 1.45 5.88 -4.86
N THR A 251 2.05 4.74 -5.20
CA THR A 251 1.39 3.65 -5.95
C THR A 251 1.41 2.32 -5.20
N CYS A 252 2.17 2.23 -4.12
CA CYS A 252 2.29 1.05 -3.27
C CYS A 252 1.77 1.34 -1.86
N CYS A 253 1.08 0.37 -1.27
CA CYS A 253 0.62 0.46 0.12
C CYS A 253 0.66 -0.89 0.82
N ALA A 254 0.84 -0.85 2.14
CA ALA A 254 0.69 -2.01 3.01
C ALA A 254 0.18 -1.60 4.39
N LEU A 255 -0.61 -2.47 5.00
CA LEU A 255 -1.03 -2.32 6.40
C LEU A 255 -0.09 -3.11 7.30
N TYR A 256 0.49 -2.44 8.28
CA TYR A 256 1.40 -3.05 9.23
C TYR A 256 1.36 -2.32 10.58
N ALA A 257 1.28 -3.08 11.66
CA ALA A 257 1.24 -2.57 13.04
C ALA A 257 0.22 -1.41 13.25
N GLY A 258 -0.99 -1.55 12.70
CA GLY A 258 -2.06 -0.55 12.83
C GLY A 258 -1.89 0.71 11.97
N ARG A 259 -0.87 0.77 11.11
CA ARG A 259 -0.57 1.91 10.22
C ARG A 259 -0.61 1.50 8.76
N VAL A 260 -0.80 2.47 7.88
CA VAL A 260 -0.55 2.29 6.44
C VAL A 260 0.85 2.79 6.12
N PHE A 261 1.59 1.99 5.34
CA PHE A 261 2.85 2.35 4.71
C PHE A 261 2.59 2.63 3.25
N LEU A 262 3.13 3.74 2.73
CA LEU A 262 2.91 4.27 1.39
C LEU A 262 4.25 4.51 0.71
N SER A 263 4.38 4.09 -0.55
CA SER A 263 5.60 4.29 -1.34
C SER A 263 5.32 4.21 -2.84
N GLY A 264 6.38 4.12 -3.64
CA GLY A 264 6.28 3.99 -5.08
C GLY A 264 5.96 5.31 -5.78
N ASN A 265 6.23 6.43 -5.13
CA ASN A 265 6.22 7.74 -5.76
C ASN A 265 7.46 7.87 -6.66
N PRO A 266 7.31 8.21 -7.95
CA PRO A 266 8.44 8.31 -8.89
C PRO A 266 9.49 9.35 -8.49
N ASP A 267 9.07 10.45 -7.85
CA ASP A 267 9.97 11.53 -7.42
C ASP A 267 10.75 11.18 -6.15
N TYR A 268 10.35 10.12 -5.45
CA TYR A 268 10.94 9.64 -4.19
C TYR A 268 11.11 8.10 -4.22
N PRO A 269 11.92 7.55 -5.12
CA PRO A 269 11.93 6.12 -5.43
C PRO A 269 12.31 5.22 -4.25
N GLY A 270 13.21 5.69 -3.37
CA GLY A 270 13.68 4.95 -2.20
C GLY A 270 12.96 5.29 -0.89
N VAL A 271 11.94 6.15 -0.91
CA VAL A 271 11.28 6.63 0.33
C VAL A 271 9.95 5.94 0.53
N ASP A 272 9.65 5.60 1.76
CA ASP A 272 8.30 5.29 2.20
C ASP A 272 7.86 6.16 3.37
N TRP A 273 6.57 6.39 3.45
CA TRP A 273 5.91 7.14 4.52
C TRP A 273 4.97 6.21 5.28
N HIS A 274 4.70 6.52 6.54
CA HIS A 274 3.66 5.82 7.28
C HIS A 274 2.72 6.78 8.00
N SER A 275 1.49 6.32 8.15
CA SER A 275 0.51 7.02 8.98
C SER A 275 0.82 6.85 10.46
N GLU A 276 0.32 7.76 11.28
CA GLU A 276 0.33 7.59 12.73
C GLU A 276 -0.99 6.97 13.24
N ILE A 277 -0.94 6.34 14.41
CA ILE A 277 -2.13 5.90 15.10
C ILE A 277 -2.88 7.14 15.57
N ASP A 278 -4.19 7.06 15.49
CA ASP A 278 -5.08 8.13 15.85
C ASP A 278 -4.81 8.66 17.28
N VAL A 279 -4.64 9.96 17.35
CA VAL A 279 -4.53 10.71 18.61
C VAL A 279 -5.87 11.36 19.02
N SER A 280 -6.92 11.16 18.22
CA SER A 280 -8.28 11.64 18.40
C SER A 280 -9.23 10.85 17.50
N ASP A 281 -10.44 11.23 17.29
CA ASP A 281 -11.43 10.54 16.44
C ASP A 281 -11.12 10.56 14.91
N ALA A 282 -9.91 10.93 14.50
CA ALA A 282 -9.51 10.95 13.10
C ALA A 282 -9.05 9.58 12.60
N ASP A 283 -9.23 9.31 11.32
CA ASP A 283 -8.71 8.09 10.69
C ASP A 283 -7.19 8.11 10.61
N SER A 284 -6.53 7.08 11.09
CA SER A 284 -5.06 6.94 11.00
C SER A 284 -4.54 7.15 9.57
N ALA A 285 -5.23 6.64 8.56
CA ALA A 285 -4.86 6.83 7.15
C ALA A 285 -4.96 8.31 6.67
N ALA A 286 -5.57 9.19 7.46
CA ALA A 286 -5.68 10.63 7.18
C ALA A 286 -4.66 11.48 7.94
N TYR A 287 -3.71 10.86 8.65
CA TYR A 287 -2.61 11.54 9.31
C TYR A 287 -1.27 10.91 8.94
N ILE A 288 -0.55 11.59 8.07
CA ILE A 288 0.80 11.19 7.62
C ILE A 288 1.77 12.32 7.96
N PRO A 289 2.44 12.22 9.13
CA PRO A 289 3.38 13.21 9.58
C PRO A 289 4.56 13.38 8.61
N ASP A 290 5.05 14.59 8.45
CA ASP A 290 6.23 14.89 7.64
C ASP A 290 7.52 14.25 8.16
N THR A 291 7.54 13.86 9.44
CA THR A 291 8.64 13.14 10.10
C THR A 291 8.51 11.61 10.00
N SER A 292 7.35 11.09 9.58
CA SER A 292 7.06 9.65 9.55
C SER A 292 7.43 9.04 8.20
N TYR A 293 8.72 9.06 7.87
CA TYR A 293 9.26 8.48 6.65
C TYR A 293 10.58 7.74 6.91
N ALA A 294 10.95 6.88 5.97
CA ALA A 294 12.25 6.24 5.96
C ALA A 294 12.81 6.15 4.55
N GLN A 295 14.13 6.33 4.43
CA GLN A 295 14.89 5.98 3.25
C GLN A 295 15.18 4.48 3.29
N VAL A 296 14.79 3.75 2.25
CA VAL A 296 14.96 2.30 2.13
C VAL A 296 15.98 2.01 1.03
N GLY A 297 17.20 1.68 1.43
CA GLY A 297 18.31 1.48 0.50
C GLY A 297 18.71 2.77 -0.24
N SER A 298 19.21 2.62 -1.47
CA SER A 298 19.62 3.75 -2.29
C SER A 298 18.46 4.30 -3.14
N ASP A 299 18.61 5.53 -3.64
CA ASP A 299 17.65 6.17 -4.55
C ASP A 299 17.76 5.65 -6.00
N ASP A 300 18.80 4.86 -6.31
CA ASP A 300 19.02 4.28 -7.64
C ASP A 300 18.01 3.16 -7.98
N SER A 301 17.23 2.74 -7.01
CA SER A 301 16.28 1.63 -7.12
C SER A 301 14.97 1.99 -6.42
N GLN A 302 13.86 1.69 -7.09
CA GLN A 302 12.52 2.01 -6.59
C GLN A 302 12.04 0.97 -5.58
N ILE A 303 11.17 1.41 -4.66
CA ILE A 303 10.35 0.47 -3.89
C ILE A 303 9.22 -0.03 -4.80
N MET A 304 9.19 -1.33 -5.04
CA MET A 304 8.20 -1.96 -5.91
C MET A 304 6.97 -2.44 -5.16
N GLY A 305 7.10 -2.76 -3.89
CA GLY A 305 5.96 -3.17 -3.07
C GLY A 305 6.36 -3.80 -1.73
N TYR A 306 5.34 -4.29 -1.08
CA TYR A 306 5.43 -4.86 0.26
C TYR A 306 4.84 -6.26 0.31
N LEU A 307 5.41 -7.09 1.17
CA LEU A 307 4.88 -8.40 1.52
C LEU A 307 4.97 -8.61 3.03
N ARG A 308 3.98 -9.27 3.60
CA ARG A 308 4.07 -9.67 4.99
C ARG A 308 4.93 -10.93 5.10
N ALA A 309 5.96 -10.87 5.92
CA ALA A 309 6.90 -11.96 6.13
C ALA A 309 6.97 -12.28 7.63
N GLY A 310 6.04 -13.10 8.12
CA GLY A 310 5.85 -13.35 9.54
C GLY A 310 5.48 -12.06 10.27
N GLU A 311 6.26 -11.70 11.30
CA GLU A 311 6.05 -10.49 12.09
C GLU A 311 6.67 -9.22 11.45
N ALA A 312 7.42 -9.35 10.35
CA ALA A 312 8.04 -8.23 9.67
C ALA A 312 7.27 -7.83 8.40
N LEU A 313 7.42 -6.59 7.99
CA LEU A 313 7.02 -6.09 6.69
C LEU A 313 8.25 -6.13 5.77
N ALA A 314 8.21 -6.98 4.75
CA ALA A 314 9.24 -7.00 3.72
C ALA A 314 8.97 -5.90 2.70
N ILE A 315 10.00 -5.11 2.41
CA ILE A 315 10.01 -4.05 1.42
C ILE A 315 10.89 -4.52 0.27
N ILE A 316 10.30 -4.69 -0.90
CA ILE A 316 10.99 -5.25 -2.06
C ILE A 316 11.34 -4.11 -3.01
N LYS A 317 12.62 -4.02 -3.33
CA LYS A 317 13.16 -3.05 -4.30
C LYS A 317 13.04 -3.60 -5.72
N GLU A 318 13.30 -2.75 -6.69
CA GLU A 318 13.36 -3.11 -8.10
C GLU A 318 14.44 -4.15 -8.38
N ASP A 319 14.15 -5.09 -9.29
CA ASP A 319 15.13 -6.07 -9.77
C ASP A 319 16.07 -5.42 -10.79
N ASN A 320 17.09 -4.73 -10.31
CA ASN A 320 18.14 -4.15 -11.11
C ASN A 320 19.51 -4.74 -10.75
N GLU A 321 20.52 -4.45 -11.55
CA GLU A 321 21.86 -5.01 -11.37
C GLU A 321 22.63 -4.38 -10.19
N GLN A 322 22.14 -3.26 -9.66
CA GLN A 322 22.87 -2.45 -8.68
C GLN A 322 22.38 -2.64 -7.24
N ASP A 323 21.07 -2.74 -7.03
CA ASP A 323 20.48 -2.73 -5.68
C ASP A 323 19.20 -3.59 -5.56
N ALA A 324 19.18 -4.75 -6.23
CA ALA A 324 18.09 -5.71 -6.07
C ALA A 324 18.13 -6.29 -4.66
N SER A 325 17.29 -5.77 -3.77
CA SER A 325 17.32 -6.14 -2.35
C SER A 325 15.93 -6.19 -1.75
N VAL A 326 15.79 -7.05 -0.75
CA VAL A 326 14.65 -7.10 0.15
C VAL A 326 15.07 -6.54 1.50
N PHE A 327 14.38 -5.53 1.96
CA PHE A 327 14.54 -4.97 3.29
C PHE A 327 13.44 -5.49 4.22
N LEU A 328 13.72 -5.53 5.50
CA LEU A 328 12.80 -5.97 6.53
C LEU A 328 12.55 -4.83 7.50
N ARG A 329 11.29 -4.52 7.70
CA ARG A 329 10.84 -3.57 8.71
C ARG A 329 10.21 -4.33 9.86
N THR A 330 10.61 -3.99 11.06
CA THR A 330 10.03 -4.49 12.30
C THR A 330 9.38 -3.34 13.08
N VAL A 331 8.62 -3.65 14.09
CA VAL A 331 8.10 -2.67 15.05
C VAL A 331 8.83 -2.83 16.37
N GLN A 332 9.27 -1.72 16.94
CA GLN A 332 9.83 -1.65 18.29
C GLN A 332 8.97 -0.72 19.13
N HIS A 333 8.35 -1.28 20.16
CA HIS A 333 7.49 -0.52 21.07
C HIS A 333 8.36 0.13 22.14
N LEU A 334 8.35 1.45 22.20
CA LEU A 334 9.02 2.26 23.21
C LEU A 334 7.99 3.03 24.01
N ASP A 335 8.35 3.50 25.19
CA ASP A 335 7.51 4.36 26.03
C ASP A 335 7.10 5.67 25.33
N SER A 336 7.93 6.13 24.38
CA SER A 336 7.68 7.34 23.58
C SER A 336 6.87 7.11 22.31
N GLY A 337 6.54 5.87 21.97
CA GLY A 337 5.84 5.49 20.75
C GLY A 337 6.53 4.35 19.99
N ASP A 338 5.98 3.99 18.86
CA ASP A 338 6.51 2.91 18.02
C ASP A 338 7.60 3.41 17.08
N LEU A 339 8.69 2.68 16.97
CA LEU A 339 9.70 2.85 15.93
C LEU A 339 9.61 1.73 14.90
N PHE A 340 9.94 2.05 13.66
CA PHE A 340 9.89 1.16 12.51
C PHE A 340 11.26 1.02 11.83
N PRO A 341 12.26 0.42 12.51
CA PRO A 341 13.57 0.24 11.92
C PRO A 341 13.50 -0.62 10.66
N VAL A 342 14.35 -0.26 9.70
CA VAL A 342 14.50 -0.96 8.42
C VAL A 342 15.91 -1.54 8.37
N GLU A 343 16.00 -2.84 8.12
CA GLU A 343 17.26 -3.56 7.99
C GLU A 343 17.33 -4.24 6.64
N GLN A 344 18.50 -4.30 6.03
CA GLN A 344 18.71 -5.07 4.82
C GLN A 344 18.59 -6.56 5.13
N GLY A 345 17.66 -7.25 4.47
CA GLY A 345 17.40 -8.67 4.67
C GLY A 345 18.15 -9.53 3.66
N VAL A 346 17.71 -9.53 2.40
CA VAL A 346 18.26 -10.39 1.36
C VAL A 346 18.68 -9.52 0.17
N SER A 347 19.91 -9.72 -0.31
CA SER A 347 20.43 -9.10 -1.53
C SER A 347 20.35 -10.05 -2.72
N GLY A 348 20.32 -9.50 -3.94
CA GLY A 348 20.31 -10.26 -5.18
C GLY A 348 18.93 -10.74 -5.62
N GLY A 349 17.87 -10.17 -5.09
CA GLY A 349 16.50 -10.42 -5.54
C GLY A 349 15.62 -9.20 -5.37
N GLY A 350 15.01 -8.77 -6.46
CA GLY A 350 14.06 -7.67 -6.52
C GLY A 350 12.84 -8.01 -7.37
N ALA A 351 11.87 -7.11 -7.43
CA ALA A 351 10.65 -7.29 -8.19
C ALA A 351 10.73 -6.59 -9.55
N VAL A 352 10.23 -7.22 -10.61
CA VAL A 352 10.22 -6.64 -11.97
C VAL A 352 9.08 -5.65 -12.17
N SER A 353 8.02 -5.73 -11.37
CA SER A 353 6.84 -4.88 -11.50
C SER A 353 6.22 -4.60 -10.13
N ARG A 354 5.57 -3.44 -10.00
CA ARG A 354 4.77 -3.08 -8.81
C ARG A 354 3.51 -3.94 -8.63
N HIS A 355 3.19 -4.78 -9.63
CA HIS A 355 1.97 -5.60 -9.65
C HIS A 355 2.23 -7.10 -9.53
N CYS A 356 3.47 -7.49 -9.31
CA CYS A 356 3.90 -8.88 -9.31
C CYS A 356 4.00 -9.50 -7.90
N PHE A 357 3.18 -9.07 -6.99
CA PHE A 357 3.14 -9.55 -5.60
C PHE A 357 1.91 -10.39 -5.34
N ALA A 358 2.09 -11.51 -4.67
CA ALA A 358 1.02 -12.39 -4.23
C ALA A 358 1.39 -13.08 -2.93
N SER A 359 0.41 -13.61 -2.23
CA SER A 359 0.62 -14.50 -1.10
C SER A 359 -0.05 -15.84 -1.40
N LEU A 360 0.71 -16.91 -1.35
CA LEU A 360 0.17 -18.27 -1.47
C LEU A 360 0.10 -18.85 -0.06
N VAL A 361 -1.06 -18.73 0.56
CA VAL A 361 -1.27 -19.00 1.99
C VAL A 361 -0.30 -18.14 2.81
N ASP A 362 0.73 -18.71 3.41
CA ASP A 362 1.72 -18.00 4.22
C ASP A 362 3.05 -17.73 3.48
N ASP A 363 3.14 -18.12 2.20
CA ASP A 363 4.32 -17.86 1.35
C ASP A 363 4.15 -16.51 0.63
N PRO A 364 4.85 -15.45 1.02
CA PRO A 364 4.89 -14.20 0.29
C PRO A 364 5.72 -14.34 -0.98
N LEU A 365 5.10 -14.10 -2.14
CA LEU A 365 5.68 -14.32 -3.47
C LEU A 365 5.85 -13.00 -4.22
N PHE A 366 6.94 -12.91 -4.99
CA PHE A 366 7.12 -11.87 -5.99
C PHE A 366 7.81 -12.40 -7.25
N LEU A 367 7.60 -11.75 -8.38
CA LEU A 367 8.25 -12.05 -9.64
C LEU A 367 9.52 -11.22 -9.78
N SER A 368 10.64 -11.92 -10.01
CA SER A 368 11.93 -11.39 -10.39
C SER A 368 12.23 -11.75 -11.84
N ARG A 369 13.25 -11.18 -12.45
CA ARG A 369 13.73 -11.52 -13.81
C ARG A 369 14.06 -13.00 -13.99
N ASN A 370 14.42 -13.68 -12.91
CA ASN A 370 14.83 -15.07 -12.92
C ASN A 370 13.73 -16.05 -12.50
N GLY A 371 12.50 -15.58 -12.30
CA GLY A 371 11.38 -16.42 -11.91
C GLY A 371 10.62 -15.90 -10.69
N VAL A 372 9.71 -16.72 -10.17
CA VAL A 372 8.93 -16.41 -8.98
C VAL A 372 9.67 -16.90 -7.73
N TYR A 373 9.84 -15.99 -6.78
CA TYR A 373 10.50 -16.29 -5.52
C TYR A 373 9.55 -16.11 -4.33
N ALA A 374 9.71 -17.02 -3.36
CA ALA A 374 9.13 -16.88 -2.03
C ALA A 374 10.17 -16.32 -1.06
N LEU A 375 9.79 -15.43 -0.19
CA LEU A 375 10.60 -15.00 0.95
C LEU A 375 10.35 -15.96 2.12
N ALA A 376 11.13 -17.02 2.17
CA ALA A 376 11.00 -18.07 3.17
C ALA A 376 11.84 -17.76 4.43
N SER A 377 11.30 -18.08 5.60
CA SER A 377 12.05 -18.09 6.86
C SER A 377 12.64 -19.47 7.11
N GLN A 378 13.92 -19.56 7.41
CA GLN A 378 14.50 -20.81 7.88
C GLN A 378 14.15 -21.02 9.36
N VAL A 379 13.66 -22.22 9.70
CA VAL A 379 13.17 -22.55 11.04
C VAL A 379 14.29 -22.54 12.09
N VAL A 380 15.54 -22.67 11.68
CA VAL A 380 16.70 -22.84 12.60
C VAL A 380 17.51 -21.57 12.82
N THR A 381 17.55 -20.66 11.85
CA THR A 381 18.48 -19.49 11.89
C THR A 381 17.67 -18.25 11.67
N LEU A 382 16.63 -17.85 11.96
CA LEU A 382 15.91 -16.56 11.73
C LEU A 382 16.30 -15.84 10.41
N GLU A 383 17.25 -16.40 9.67
CA GLU A 383 17.67 -15.89 8.37
C GLU A 383 16.60 -16.14 7.33
N ARG A 384 16.35 -15.15 6.52
CA ARG A 384 15.41 -15.24 5.41
C ARG A 384 16.16 -15.52 4.12
N THR A 385 15.60 -16.39 3.31
CA THR A 385 16.19 -16.79 2.03
C THR A 385 15.15 -16.68 0.93
N LEU A 386 15.61 -16.38 -0.28
CA LEU A 386 14.78 -16.46 -1.47
C LEU A 386 14.73 -17.90 -1.96
N GLN A 387 13.54 -18.45 -2.05
CA GLN A 387 13.30 -19.79 -2.59
C GLN A 387 12.52 -19.70 -3.89
N GLN A 388 13.11 -20.22 -4.96
CA GLN A 388 12.46 -20.27 -6.25
C GLN A 388 11.25 -21.21 -6.21
N ARG A 389 10.11 -20.74 -6.72
CA ARG A 389 8.84 -21.49 -6.79
C ARG A 389 8.44 -21.84 -8.23
N SER A 390 9.03 -21.25 -9.21
CA SER A 390 8.65 -21.33 -10.63
C SER A 390 9.53 -22.26 -11.48
N GLY A 391 10.46 -23.01 -10.91
CA GLY A 391 11.48 -23.76 -11.64
C GLY A 391 10.98 -24.62 -12.81
N PHE A 392 9.74 -25.10 -12.78
CA PHE A 392 9.13 -25.86 -13.88
C PHE A 392 8.56 -24.98 -15.02
N VAL A 393 8.47 -23.66 -14.83
CA VAL A 393 7.88 -22.73 -15.81
C VAL A 393 8.81 -21.58 -16.19
N ASP A 394 9.97 -21.45 -15.55
CA ASP A 394 10.91 -20.33 -15.74
C ASP A 394 11.35 -20.17 -17.17
N ALA A 395 11.65 -21.26 -17.87
CA ALA A 395 12.11 -21.19 -19.25
C ALA A 395 11.14 -20.49 -20.19
N ARG A 396 9.85 -20.46 -19.84
CA ARG A 396 8.83 -19.71 -20.57
C ARG A 396 8.56 -18.36 -19.93
N LEU A 397 8.36 -18.32 -18.61
CA LEU A 397 8.05 -17.11 -17.87
C LEU A 397 9.10 -16.00 -18.07
N CYS A 398 10.40 -16.35 -17.98
CA CYS A 398 11.48 -15.38 -18.14
C CYS A 398 11.72 -14.94 -19.60
N ARG A 399 10.98 -15.50 -20.55
CA ARG A 399 11.03 -15.06 -21.97
C ARG A 399 9.93 -14.10 -22.36
N GLU A 400 8.92 -13.96 -21.51
CA GLU A 400 7.87 -12.96 -21.73
C GLU A 400 8.49 -11.56 -21.64
N GLN A 401 8.15 -10.71 -22.60
CA GLN A 401 8.77 -9.37 -22.72
C GLN A 401 7.96 -8.28 -22.02
N ASP A 402 6.67 -8.56 -21.75
CA ASP A 402 5.72 -7.62 -21.15
C ASP A 402 5.36 -8.09 -19.73
N LEU A 403 6.34 -8.07 -18.81
CA LEU A 403 6.15 -8.44 -17.40
C LEU A 403 5.75 -7.25 -16.51
N ASP A 404 5.65 -6.06 -17.08
CA ASP A 404 5.30 -4.80 -16.38
C ASP A 404 3.80 -4.67 -16.05
#